data_30b892c7157dae4adc404760d465cfe8
#
_entry.id   30b892c7157dae4adc404760d465cfe8
#
_cell.length_a   1.000
_cell.length_b   1.000
_cell.length_c   1.000
_cell.angle_alpha   90.00
_cell.angle_beta   90.00
_cell.angle_gamma   90.00
#
_symmetry.space_group_name_H-M   'P 1'
#
loop_
_entity.id
_entity.type
_entity.pdbx_description
1 polymer ?
#
loop_
_entity_poly.entity_id
_entity_poly.type
_entity_poly.pdbx_seq_one_letter_code
_entity_poly.pdbx_strand_id
1 'polypeptide(L)'
;MNQCEDKDSKFSFYEKHRECIIRIRNLVYIICVLPVVFLFLLRSFFFVKYTILSGSMLPTIQVGESVFISKLLYGWRIKALWSDRPDYFYRIHGTRDIVPGDIIVFNAPFGEYDLGTIRFNSDIKYCKRVLGSPGDRIGTVDGHCWNDKVLQPIGVLDEQKKLRWMFDSIFVWRQTYNVIPMEEKSWNIKNWGPLIVPQKGLTIELDSFLLNIYRPIIEYETGEELSNKVLEYTFDNNYYFVIGDNVIDSFDSRYWGFLPEDFVIGIVNRKDNRNKKKHTH
;
A
#
# COMPACT_ATOMS: atom_id res chain seq x y z
N MET A 1 -77.63 -13.01 -26.17
CA MET A 1 -76.90 -11.86 -25.59
C MET A 1 -76.02 -12.26 -24.41
N ASN A 2 -76.23 -13.35 -23.66
CA ASN A 2 -75.45 -13.65 -22.42
C ASN A 2 -74.14 -14.34 -22.58
N GLN A 3 -73.64 -14.73 -23.79
CA GLN A 3 -72.33 -15.39 -23.97
C GLN A 3 -71.17 -14.46 -24.24
N CYS A 4 -71.46 -13.24 -24.67
CA CYS A 4 -70.35 -12.21 -24.85
C CYS A 4 -69.94 -11.56 -23.55
N GLU A 5 -70.88 -11.28 -22.62
CA GLU A 5 -70.53 -10.67 -21.33
C GLU A 5 -69.69 -11.59 -20.43
N ASP A 6 -69.87 -12.92 -20.50
CA ASP A 6 -69.12 -13.89 -19.71
C ASP A 6 -67.64 -14.02 -20.23
N LYS A 7 -67.38 -13.82 -21.53
CA LYS A 7 -66.06 -13.86 -22.10
C LYS A 7 -65.19 -12.57 -21.72
N ASP A 8 -65.88 -11.44 -21.74
CA ASP A 8 -65.21 -10.19 -21.39
C ASP A 8 -64.87 -10.10 -19.89
N SER A 9 -65.73 -10.64 -19.03
CA SER A 9 -65.47 -10.71 -17.58
C SER A 9 -64.31 -11.66 -17.25
N LYS A 10 -64.21 -12.81 -17.91
CA LYS A 10 -63.09 -13.76 -17.73
C LYS A 10 -61.77 -13.19 -18.26
N PHE A 11 -61.81 -12.53 -19.41
CA PHE A 11 -60.60 -11.88 -19.98
C PHE A 11 -60.09 -10.79 -19.05
N SER A 12 -60.93 -9.93 -18.52
CA SER A 12 -60.58 -8.88 -17.54
C SER A 12 -59.99 -9.48 -16.24
N PHE A 13 -60.56 -10.62 -15.78
CA PHE A 13 -60.04 -11.32 -14.60
C PHE A 13 -58.63 -11.88 -14.84
N TYR A 14 -58.34 -12.47 -16.00
CA TYR A 14 -57.01 -12.97 -16.35
C TYR A 14 -56.00 -11.86 -16.51
N GLU A 15 -56.37 -10.74 -17.09
CA GLU A 15 -55.47 -9.57 -17.21
C GLU A 15 -55.09 -9.00 -15.84
N LYS A 16 -56.08 -8.84 -14.96
CA LYS A 16 -55.84 -8.34 -13.59
C LYS A 16 -54.99 -9.28 -12.76
N HIS A 17 -55.14 -10.59 -12.93
CA HIS A 17 -54.26 -11.58 -12.27
C HIS A 17 -52.84 -11.53 -12.81
N ARG A 18 -52.65 -11.38 -14.12
CA ARG A 18 -51.37 -11.26 -14.77
C ARG A 18 -50.62 -10.01 -14.27
N GLU A 19 -51.29 -8.87 -14.20
CA GLU A 19 -50.71 -7.65 -13.65
C GLU A 19 -50.33 -7.80 -12.17
N CYS A 20 -51.15 -8.44 -11.38
CA CYS A 20 -50.85 -8.71 -9.97
C CYS A 20 -49.58 -9.58 -9.82
N ILE A 21 -49.46 -10.65 -10.60
CA ILE A 21 -48.29 -11.53 -10.62
C ILE A 21 -47.01 -10.74 -11.04
N ILE A 22 -47.13 -9.88 -12.07
CA ILE A 22 -46.05 -9.04 -12.52
C ILE A 22 -45.60 -8.06 -11.43
N ARG A 23 -46.53 -7.43 -10.73
CA ARG A 23 -46.24 -6.51 -9.61
C ARG A 23 -45.58 -7.25 -8.47
N ILE A 24 -46.06 -8.43 -8.07
CA ILE A 24 -45.45 -9.25 -7.02
C ILE A 24 -44.01 -9.64 -7.41
N ARG A 25 -43.85 -10.13 -8.64
CA ARG A 25 -42.50 -10.48 -9.17
C ARG A 25 -41.54 -9.28 -9.12
N ASN A 26 -41.98 -8.12 -9.58
CA ASN A 26 -41.17 -6.91 -9.58
C ASN A 26 -40.86 -6.45 -8.15
N LEU A 27 -41.77 -6.57 -7.22
CA LEU A 27 -41.54 -6.26 -5.81
C LEU A 27 -40.51 -7.20 -5.18
N VAL A 28 -40.62 -8.50 -5.46
CA VAL A 28 -39.63 -9.50 -5.02
C VAL A 28 -38.22 -9.17 -5.60
N TYR A 29 -38.16 -8.77 -6.87
CA TYR A 29 -36.92 -8.39 -7.52
C TYR A 29 -36.30 -7.18 -6.84
N ILE A 30 -37.07 -6.14 -6.55
CA ILE A 30 -36.59 -4.91 -5.87
C ILE A 30 -36.12 -5.23 -4.44
N ILE A 31 -36.88 -6.02 -3.70
CA ILE A 31 -36.58 -6.28 -2.28
C ILE A 31 -35.47 -7.30 -2.10
N CYS A 32 -35.36 -8.31 -2.94
CA CYS A 32 -34.41 -9.41 -2.76
C CYS A 32 -33.12 -9.27 -3.62
N VAL A 33 -33.29 -8.96 -4.91
CA VAL A 33 -32.16 -8.98 -5.85
C VAL A 33 -31.36 -7.68 -5.82
N LEU A 34 -32.06 -6.55 -5.81
CA LEU A 34 -31.39 -5.24 -5.88
C LEU A 34 -30.47 -4.97 -4.67
N PRO A 35 -30.84 -5.27 -3.41
CA PRO A 35 -29.92 -5.14 -2.29
C PRO A 35 -28.72 -6.08 -2.35
N VAL A 36 -28.89 -7.31 -2.83
CA VAL A 36 -27.79 -8.26 -2.98
C VAL A 36 -26.79 -7.77 -4.02
N VAL A 37 -27.27 -7.31 -5.18
CA VAL A 37 -26.44 -6.72 -6.22
C VAL A 37 -25.75 -5.46 -5.71
N PHE A 38 -26.46 -4.61 -5.00
CA PHE A 38 -25.92 -3.39 -4.40
C PHE A 38 -24.80 -3.71 -3.38
N LEU A 39 -25.02 -4.67 -2.48
CA LEU A 39 -24.01 -5.11 -1.52
C LEU A 39 -22.79 -5.73 -2.20
N PHE A 40 -22.99 -6.50 -3.27
CA PHE A 40 -21.91 -7.06 -4.06
C PHE A 40 -21.08 -5.97 -4.75
N LEU A 41 -21.72 -4.97 -5.34
CA LEU A 41 -21.06 -3.83 -5.95
C LEU A 41 -20.31 -3.01 -4.89
N LEU A 42 -20.92 -2.74 -3.74
CA LEU A 42 -20.26 -2.05 -2.61
C LEU A 42 -19.01 -2.82 -2.17
N ARG A 43 -19.12 -4.13 -1.98
CA ARG A 43 -17.98 -4.95 -1.57
C ARG A 43 -16.84 -4.87 -2.59
N SER A 44 -17.16 -5.00 -3.89
CA SER A 44 -16.17 -4.92 -4.98
C SER A 44 -15.51 -3.54 -5.06
N PHE A 45 -16.25 -2.51 -4.69
CA PHE A 45 -15.78 -1.13 -4.71
C PHE A 45 -14.83 -0.82 -3.54
N PHE A 46 -15.09 -1.37 -2.36
CA PHE A 46 -14.32 -1.09 -1.14
C PHE A 46 -13.14 -2.02 -0.91
N PHE A 47 -13.16 -3.23 -1.48
CA PHE A 47 -12.11 -4.23 -1.28
C PHE A 47 -11.55 -4.71 -2.61
N VAL A 48 -10.23 -4.74 -2.70
CA VAL A 48 -9.50 -5.32 -3.84
C VAL A 48 -8.76 -6.55 -3.36
N LYS A 49 -8.91 -7.66 -4.09
CA LYS A 49 -8.12 -8.87 -3.87
C LYS A 49 -6.82 -8.75 -4.64
N TYR A 50 -5.71 -9.01 -3.96
CA TYR A 50 -4.37 -9.02 -4.55
C TYR A 50 -3.67 -10.32 -4.20
N THR A 51 -3.07 -11.00 -5.20
CA THR A 51 -2.32 -12.24 -4.99
C THR A 51 -0.84 -11.92 -4.87
N ILE A 52 -0.20 -12.41 -3.82
CA ILE A 52 1.22 -12.19 -3.54
C ILE A 52 2.06 -13.16 -4.36
N LEU A 53 2.94 -12.64 -5.21
CA LEU A 53 3.75 -13.45 -6.13
C LEU A 53 5.19 -13.63 -5.67
N SER A 54 5.65 -12.91 -4.63
CA SER A 54 7.03 -12.94 -4.14
C SER A 54 7.13 -13.40 -2.68
N GLY A 55 8.30 -13.93 -2.30
CA GLY A 55 8.58 -14.37 -0.92
C GLY A 55 8.97 -13.26 0.05
N SER A 56 8.97 -12.00 -0.36
CA SER A 56 9.49 -10.88 0.45
C SER A 56 8.73 -10.61 1.75
N MET A 57 7.49 -11.14 1.88
CA MET A 57 6.66 -11.02 3.07
C MET A 57 6.57 -12.33 3.89
N LEU A 58 7.40 -13.33 3.56
CA LEU A 58 7.52 -14.52 4.38
C LEU A 58 8.08 -14.18 5.78
N PRO A 59 7.68 -14.92 6.81
CA PRO A 59 6.65 -15.97 6.87
C PRO A 59 5.24 -15.41 7.01
N THR A 60 5.09 -14.09 7.04
CA THR A 60 3.81 -13.41 7.34
C THR A 60 2.76 -13.70 6.28
N ILE A 61 3.12 -13.59 5.01
CA ILE A 61 2.24 -13.86 3.86
C ILE A 61 2.95 -14.86 2.96
N GLN A 62 2.25 -15.95 2.60
CA GLN A 62 2.79 -16.99 1.74
C GLN A 62 2.73 -16.57 0.26
N VAL A 63 3.65 -17.11 -0.54
CA VAL A 63 3.60 -16.97 -2.00
C VAL A 63 2.33 -17.64 -2.52
N GLY A 64 1.59 -16.97 -3.40
CA GLY A 64 0.28 -17.42 -3.90
C GLY A 64 -0.89 -17.07 -2.98
N GLU A 65 -0.64 -16.59 -1.75
CA GLU A 65 -1.70 -16.14 -0.84
C GLU A 65 -2.38 -14.88 -1.41
N SER A 66 -3.70 -14.83 -1.27
CA SER A 66 -4.48 -13.65 -1.65
C SER A 66 -4.79 -12.81 -0.43
N VAL A 67 -4.44 -11.54 -0.50
CA VAL A 67 -4.75 -10.54 0.52
C VAL A 67 -5.88 -9.63 0.06
N PHE A 68 -6.66 -9.12 1.01
CA PHE A 68 -7.70 -8.14 0.74
C PHE A 68 -7.20 -6.76 1.17
N ILE A 69 -7.23 -5.84 0.23
CA ILE A 69 -6.87 -4.44 0.45
C ILE A 69 -8.14 -3.68 0.74
N SER A 70 -8.20 -3.00 1.87
CA SER A 70 -9.28 -2.09 2.21
C SER A 70 -8.97 -0.68 1.71
N LYS A 71 -9.78 -0.22 0.76
CA LYS A 71 -9.76 1.19 0.34
C LYS A 71 -10.47 2.11 1.32
N LEU A 72 -11.34 1.57 2.18
CA LEU A 72 -12.02 2.33 3.22
C LEU A 72 -11.08 2.81 4.31
N LEU A 73 -10.11 1.95 4.70
CA LEU A 73 -9.21 2.29 5.80
C LEU A 73 -8.35 3.51 5.49
N TYR A 74 -7.68 3.50 4.35
CA TYR A 74 -6.74 4.56 3.97
C TYR A 74 -7.34 5.58 2.99
N GLY A 75 -8.48 5.23 2.36
CA GLY A 75 -9.14 6.10 1.41
C GLY A 75 -8.91 5.71 -0.05
N TRP A 76 -9.62 6.44 -0.91
CA TRP A 76 -9.64 6.17 -2.33
C TRP A 76 -8.69 7.06 -3.06
N ARG A 77 -7.94 6.45 -3.98
CA ARG A 77 -7.06 7.13 -4.89
C ARG A 77 -7.77 7.27 -6.25
N ILE A 78 -8.03 8.49 -6.65
CA ILE A 78 -8.66 8.83 -7.93
C ILE A 78 -7.61 9.51 -8.81
N LYS A 79 -7.36 8.95 -10.00
CA LYS A 79 -6.43 9.58 -10.94
C LYS A 79 -7.01 10.91 -11.41
N ALA A 80 -6.22 11.97 -11.29
CA ALA A 80 -6.60 13.29 -11.80
C ALA A 80 -6.50 13.29 -13.33
N LEU A 81 -7.64 13.32 -14.01
CA LEU A 81 -7.71 13.30 -15.48
C LEU A 81 -7.29 14.63 -16.11
N TRP A 82 -7.23 15.71 -15.32
CA TRP A 82 -6.87 17.07 -15.75
C TRP A 82 -5.42 17.45 -15.42
N SER A 83 -4.64 16.53 -14.85
CA SER A 83 -3.23 16.77 -14.54
C SER A 83 -2.35 16.25 -15.66
N ASP A 84 -1.38 17.04 -16.08
CA ASP A 84 -0.34 16.64 -17.03
C ASP A 84 0.64 15.62 -16.40
N ARG A 85 0.62 15.50 -15.07
CA ARG A 85 1.42 14.50 -14.34
C ARG A 85 0.68 13.16 -14.32
N PRO A 86 1.26 12.09 -14.89
CA PRO A 86 0.61 10.77 -14.97
C PRO A 86 0.45 10.08 -13.62
N ASP A 87 1.18 10.54 -12.62
CA ASP A 87 1.29 10.01 -11.25
C ASP A 87 0.51 10.84 -10.22
N TYR A 88 -0.19 11.89 -10.65
CA TYR A 88 -0.97 12.72 -9.75
C TYR A 88 -2.34 12.10 -9.44
N PHE A 89 -2.57 11.84 -8.17
CA PHE A 89 -3.81 11.27 -7.65
C PHE A 89 -4.42 12.17 -6.60
N TYR A 90 -5.73 12.31 -6.67
CA TYR A 90 -6.52 12.88 -5.59
C TYR A 90 -6.93 11.78 -4.63
N ARG A 91 -6.64 11.94 -3.33
CA ARG A 91 -7.02 10.97 -2.31
C ARG A 91 -8.22 11.48 -1.51
N ILE A 92 -9.29 10.67 -1.51
CA ILE A 92 -10.37 10.83 -0.56
C ILE A 92 -9.92 10.12 0.72
N HIS A 93 -9.83 10.85 1.82
CA HIS A 93 -9.35 10.30 3.09
C HIS A 93 -10.21 9.12 3.56
N GLY A 94 -9.56 8.12 4.10
CA GLY A 94 -10.19 6.95 4.71
C GLY A 94 -10.55 7.18 6.17
N THR A 95 -10.75 6.07 6.87
CA THR A 95 -11.13 6.10 8.30
C THR A 95 -9.94 6.22 9.24
N ARG A 96 -8.71 5.97 8.76
CA ARG A 96 -7.47 6.12 9.52
C ARG A 96 -6.26 6.28 8.63
N ASP A 97 -5.20 6.82 9.19
CA ASP A 97 -3.90 6.90 8.56
C ASP A 97 -3.16 5.55 8.61
N ILE A 98 -2.13 5.45 7.78
CA ILE A 98 -1.17 4.35 7.81
C ILE A 98 -0.20 4.59 8.98
N VAL A 99 -0.02 3.56 9.79
CA VAL A 99 0.88 3.59 10.95
C VAL A 99 1.99 2.54 10.82
N PRO A 100 3.13 2.71 11.50
CA PRO A 100 4.18 1.71 11.53
C PRO A 100 3.65 0.34 11.96
N GLY A 101 4.05 -0.70 11.24
CA GLY A 101 3.54 -2.06 11.42
C GLY A 101 2.42 -2.47 10.45
N ASP A 102 1.73 -1.53 9.83
CA ASP A 102 0.75 -1.84 8.79
C ASP A 102 1.41 -2.51 7.58
N ILE A 103 0.69 -3.45 6.96
CA ILE A 103 1.07 -4.00 5.67
C ILE A 103 0.27 -3.25 4.60
N ILE A 104 0.98 -2.70 3.62
CA ILE A 104 0.38 -1.92 2.54
C ILE A 104 0.70 -2.51 1.17
N VAL A 105 -0.19 -2.27 0.21
CA VAL A 105 0.06 -2.52 -1.21
C VAL A 105 0.17 -1.17 -1.93
N PHE A 106 1.18 -1.05 -2.78
CA PHE A 106 1.50 0.18 -3.48
C PHE A 106 2.07 -0.08 -4.87
N ASN A 107 2.05 0.92 -5.73
CA ASN A 107 2.74 0.89 -7.01
C ASN A 107 4.23 1.15 -6.82
N ALA A 108 5.09 0.44 -7.57
CA ALA A 108 6.53 0.63 -7.47
C ALA A 108 6.92 2.09 -7.73
N PRO A 109 7.80 2.68 -6.89
CA PRO A 109 8.22 4.06 -7.03
C PRO A 109 9.45 4.23 -7.96
N PHE A 110 9.69 3.30 -8.87
CA PHE A 110 10.86 3.32 -9.76
C PHE A 110 10.52 2.70 -11.11
N GLY A 111 11.29 3.05 -12.12
CA GLY A 111 11.26 2.44 -13.45
C GLY A 111 11.95 1.09 -13.49
N GLU A 112 11.86 0.38 -14.61
CA GLU A 112 12.39 -0.97 -14.77
C GLU A 112 13.93 -1.03 -14.65
N TYR A 113 14.63 0.04 -15.01
CA TYR A 113 16.10 0.10 -15.05
C TYR A 113 16.70 1.28 -14.28
N ASP A 114 15.88 2.04 -13.56
CA ASP A 114 16.31 3.25 -12.86
C ASP A 114 15.73 3.29 -11.45
N LEU A 115 16.57 3.01 -10.46
CA LEU A 115 16.24 3.02 -9.04
C LEU A 115 16.54 4.37 -8.39
N GLY A 116 17.31 5.23 -9.07
CA GLY A 116 17.75 6.54 -8.56
C GLY A 116 16.69 7.63 -8.71
N THR A 117 15.67 7.41 -9.53
CA THR A 117 14.59 8.39 -9.76
C THR A 117 13.23 7.83 -9.35
N ILE A 118 12.44 8.67 -8.68
CA ILE A 118 11.07 8.30 -8.33
C ILE A 118 10.19 8.40 -9.57
N ARG A 119 9.60 7.26 -9.96
CA ARG A 119 8.66 7.16 -11.08
C ARG A 119 7.49 6.27 -10.73
N PHE A 120 6.29 6.70 -11.06
CA PHE A 120 5.09 5.90 -10.87
C PHE A 120 5.02 4.75 -11.89
N ASN A 121 5.01 3.52 -11.37
CA ASN A 121 4.83 2.32 -12.20
C ASN A 121 3.46 1.69 -11.91
N SER A 122 2.53 1.78 -12.88
CA SER A 122 1.18 1.23 -12.75
C SER A 122 1.13 -0.30 -12.75
N ASP A 123 2.11 -0.94 -13.37
CA ASP A 123 2.10 -2.37 -13.68
C ASP A 123 2.67 -3.19 -12.53
N ILE A 124 3.71 -2.66 -11.89
CA ILE A 124 4.39 -3.33 -10.78
C ILE A 124 3.78 -2.89 -9.45
N LYS A 125 3.31 -3.85 -8.68
CA LYS A 125 2.76 -3.64 -7.34
C LYS A 125 3.54 -4.46 -6.31
N TYR A 126 3.85 -3.81 -5.20
CA TYR A 126 4.52 -4.42 -4.06
C TYR A 126 3.62 -4.47 -2.84
N CYS A 127 3.88 -5.46 -2.00
CA CYS A 127 3.30 -5.60 -0.67
C CYS A 127 4.44 -5.59 0.34
N LYS A 128 4.43 -4.63 1.26
CA LYS A 128 5.49 -4.44 2.27
C LYS A 128 4.89 -3.95 3.58
N ARG A 129 5.69 -4.02 4.64
CA ARG A 129 5.35 -3.49 5.96
C ARG A 129 5.92 -2.09 6.14
N VAL A 130 5.13 -1.20 6.70
CA VAL A 130 5.56 0.16 7.04
C VAL A 130 6.47 0.11 8.26
N LEU A 131 7.70 0.59 8.09
CA LEU A 131 8.64 0.83 9.18
C LEU A 131 8.50 2.25 9.71
N GLY A 132 8.33 3.22 8.82
CA GLY A 132 8.19 4.63 9.18
C GLY A 132 7.08 5.32 8.39
N SER A 133 6.27 6.07 9.12
CA SER A 133 5.25 7.00 8.60
C SER A 133 5.82 8.42 8.54
N PRO A 134 5.14 9.37 7.87
CA PRO A 134 5.63 10.74 7.74
C PRO A 134 6.04 11.36 9.08
N GLY A 135 7.25 11.92 9.14
CA GLY A 135 7.83 12.57 10.33
C GLY A 135 8.40 11.62 11.38
N ASP A 136 8.46 10.32 11.13
CA ASP A 136 9.09 9.35 12.03
C ASP A 136 10.62 9.33 11.84
N ARG A 137 11.34 8.99 12.92
CA ARG A 137 12.77 8.67 12.86
C ARG A 137 12.94 7.16 12.96
N ILE A 138 13.64 6.61 12.00
CA ILE A 138 13.76 5.15 11.83
C ILE A 138 15.22 4.75 11.68
N GLY A 139 15.48 3.48 11.89
CA GLY A 139 16.78 2.89 11.66
C GLY A 139 16.82 1.40 11.96
N THR A 140 18.04 0.86 11.91
CA THR A 140 18.32 -0.53 12.24
C THR A 140 19.57 -0.62 13.11
N VAL A 141 19.52 -1.41 14.16
CA VAL A 141 20.64 -1.72 15.04
C VAL A 141 20.77 -3.23 15.17
N ASP A 142 21.92 -3.77 14.84
CA ASP A 142 22.17 -5.22 14.83
C ASP A 142 21.11 -6.02 14.04
N GLY A 143 20.64 -5.47 12.92
CA GLY A 143 19.60 -6.07 12.09
C GLY A 143 18.18 -5.84 12.59
N HIS A 144 17.98 -5.27 13.78
CA HIS A 144 16.66 -4.98 14.35
C HIS A 144 16.18 -3.60 13.95
N CYS A 145 15.07 -3.55 13.24
CA CYS A 145 14.43 -2.29 12.83
C CYS A 145 13.76 -1.62 14.03
N TRP A 146 13.89 -0.31 14.11
CA TRP A 146 13.28 0.52 15.14
C TRP A 146 12.61 1.77 14.55
N ASN A 147 11.66 2.32 15.29
CA ASN A 147 10.98 3.57 15.01
C ASN A 147 10.83 4.32 16.35
N ASP A 148 11.13 5.61 16.38
CA ASP A 148 11.18 6.40 17.62
C ASP A 148 9.80 6.60 18.29
N LYS A 149 8.72 6.46 17.53
CA LYS A 149 7.34 6.60 18.04
C LYS A 149 6.71 5.26 18.45
N VAL A 150 7.34 4.14 18.12
CA VAL A 150 6.78 2.80 18.36
C VAL A 150 7.72 1.96 19.20
N LEU A 151 7.32 1.66 20.45
CA LEU A 151 8.14 0.86 21.36
C LEU A 151 8.14 -0.64 21.03
N GLN A 152 7.12 -1.11 20.29
CA GLN A 152 7.02 -2.52 19.92
C GLN A 152 7.86 -2.83 18.68
N PRO A 153 8.44 -4.04 18.60
CA PRO A 153 9.16 -4.45 17.40
C PRO A 153 8.28 -4.44 16.16
N ILE A 154 8.79 -3.85 15.07
CA ILE A 154 8.11 -3.79 13.79
C ILE A 154 8.63 -4.91 12.90
N GLY A 155 7.74 -5.74 12.35
CA GLY A 155 8.09 -6.86 11.49
C GLY A 155 8.34 -8.16 12.23
N VAL A 156 9.03 -9.10 11.60
CA VAL A 156 9.29 -10.44 12.13
C VAL A 156 10.67 -10.53 12.75
N LEU A 157 10.73 -10.51 14.10
CA LEU A 157 11.99 -10.49 14.85
C LEU A 157 12.93 -11.65 14.50
N ASP A 158 12.38 -12.86 14.27
CA ASP A 158 13.22 -14.01 13.97
C ASP A 158 13.88 -13.91 12.59
N GLU A 159 13.23 -13.25 11.63
CA GLU A 159 13.84 -12.93 10.34
C GLU A 159 14.90 -11.83 10.48
N GLN A 160 14.66 -10.83 11.32
CA GLN A 160 15.61 -9.77 11.60
C GLN A 160 16.87 -10.29 12.31
N LYS A 161 16.72 -11.25 13.25
CA LYS A 161 17.86 -11.92 13.89
C LYS A 161 18.76 -12.65 12.91
N LYS A 162 18.21 -13.24 11.84
CA LYS A 162 19.03 -13.89 10.80
C LYS A 162 19.96 -12.90 10.12
N LEU A 163 19.54 -11.65 9.92
CA LEU A 163 20.36 -10.59 9.33
C LEU A 163 21.63 -10.33 10.14
N ARG A 164 21.57 -10.39 11.47
CA ARG A 164 22.71 -10.20 12.38
C ARG A 164 23.87 -11.16 12.08
N TRP A 165 23.54 -12.42 11.75
CA TRP A 165 24.53 -13.50 11.56
C TRP A 165 25.05 -13.59 10.13
N MET A 166 24.51 -12.83 9.19
CA MET A 166 24.98 -12.86 7.82
C MET A 166 26.30 -12.11 7.67
N PHE A 167 27.19 -12.63 6.82
CA PHE A 167 28.43 -11.96 6.48
C PHE A 167 28.16 -10.70 5.66
N ASP A 168 28.89 -9.63 5.96
CA ASP A 168 28.73 -8.34 5.26
C ASP A 168 29.05 -8.46 3.76
N SER A 169 29.93 -9.38 3.37
CA SER A 169 30.25 -9.66 1.96
C SER A 169 29.06 -10.10 1.09
N ILE A 170 28.03 -10.70 1.69
CA ILE A 170 26.81 -11.08 0.96
C ILE A 170 26.00 -9.84 0.56
N PHE A 171 26.13 -8.75 1.30
CA PHE A 171 25.41 -7.50 1.05
C PHE A 171 26.14 -6.58 0.09
N VAL A 172 27.45 -6.67 -0.06
CA VAL A 172 28.22 -5.91 -1.06
C VAL A 172 27.67 -6.13 -2.47
N TRP A 173 27.18 -7.32 -2.76
CA TRP A 173 26.60 -7.66 -4.06
C TRP A 173 25.27 -6.92 -4.34
N ARG A 174 24.49 -6.60 -3.29
CA ARG A 174 23.22 -5.86 -3.40
C ARG A 174 23.40 -4.36 -3.24
N GLN A 175 24.54 -3.89 -2.74
CA GLN A 175 24.88 -2.48 -2.52
C GLN A 175 24.99 -1.68 -3.83
N THR A 176 25.28 -2.32 -4.94
CA THR A 176 25.41 -1.68 -6.27
C THR A 176 24.12 -0.95 -6.71
N TYR A 177 23.00 -1.20 -6.05
CA TYR A 177 21.68 -0.62 -6.37
C TYR A 177 21.06 0.18 -5.23
N ASN A 178 21.81 0.47 -4.16
CA ASN A 178 21.25 1.21 -3.02
C ASN A 178 21.19 2.70 -3.31
N VAL A 179 19.99 3.28 -3.24
CA VAL A 179 19.78 4.73 -3.24
C VAL A 179 20.30 5.35 -1.94
N ILE A 180 20.30 4.57 -0.83
CA ILE A 180 20.87 5.02 0.45
C ILE A 180 22.38 4.74 0.44
N PRO A 181 23.25 5.77 0.46
CA PRO A 181 24.71 5.60 0.46
C PRO A 181 25.16 5.04 1.80
N MET A 182 25.31 3.72 1.87
CA MET A 182 25.63 3.03 3.11
C MET A 182 27.10 3.19 3.53
N GLU A 183 27.97 3.62 2.61
CA GLU A 183 29.43 3.65 2.84
C GLU A 183 29.94 4.90 3.57
N GLU A 184 29.29 6.05 3.42
CA GLU A 184 29.81 7.33 3.90
C GLU A 184 29.79 7.51 5.43
N LYS A 185 28.85 6.86 6.16
CA LYS A 185 28.73 6.93 7.65
C LYS A 185 28.91 5.57 8.32
N SER A 186 29.64 4.64 7.71
CA SER A 186 29.74 3.26 8.20
C SER A 186 28.38 2.57 8.31
N TRP A 187 27.38 3.04 7.58
CA TRP A 187 26.08 2.40 7.50
C TRP A 187 26.17 1.13 6.67
N ASN A 188 25.44 0.15 7.10
CA ASN A 188 25.24 -1.10 6.37
C ASN A 188 23.83 -1.61 6.62
N ILE A 189 23.43 -2.67 5.96
CA ILE A 189 22.07 -3.20 6.07
C ILE A 189 21.67 -3.58 7.50
N LYS A 190 22.65 -3.87 8.37
CA LYS A 190 22.42 -4.24 9.78
C LYS A 190 22.36 -3.02 10.70
N ASN A 191 23.08 -1.95 10.35
CA ASN A 191 23.23 -0.75 11.17
C ASN A 191 23.13 0.48 10.30
N TRP A 192 22.03 1.20 10.39
CA TRP A 192 21.82 2.48 9.72
C TRP A 192 20.79 3.32 10.47
N GLY A 193 20.80 4.61 10.22
CA GLY A 193 19.92 5.58 10.87
C GLY A 193 20.62 6.35 12.00
N PRO A 194 19.95 7.30 12.63
CA PRO A 194 18.55 7.68 12.39
C PRO A 194 18.33 8.34 11.01
N LEU A 195 17.22 7.99 10.38
CA LEU A 195 16.76 8.58 9.14
C LEU A 195 15.34 9.13 9.34
N ILE A 196 15.09 10.37 8.93
CA ILE A 196 13.78 11.01 9.05
C ILE A 196 12.95 10.66 7.82
N VAL A 197 11.73 10.16 8.04
CA VAL A 197 10.77 9.94 6.95
C VAL A 197 10.15 11.28 6.55
N PRO A 198 10.24 11.71 5.28
CA PRO A 198 9.73 13.00 4.87
C PRO A 198 8.24 13.17 5.14
N GLN A 199 7.89 14.34 5.63
CA GLN A 199 6.53 14.76 5.91
C GLN A 199 6.26 16.10 5.26
N LYS A 200 5.09 16.27 4.69
CA LYS A 200 4.66 17.54 4.12
C LYS A 200 4.83 18.68 5.13
N GLY A 201 5.52 19.75 4.72
CA GLY A 201 5.81 20.93 5.53
C GLY A 201 6.98 20.76 6.50
N LEU A 202 7.61 19.58 6.58
CA LEU A 202 8.81 19.38 7.37
C LEU A 202 10.03 19.91 6.61
N THR A 203 10.80 20.77 7.25
CA THR A 203 12.08 21.27 6.74
C THR A 203 13.24 20.48 7.37
N ILE A 204 14.20 20.06 6.57
CA ILE A 204 15.41 19.42 7.03
C ILE A 204 16.65 20.17 6.51
N GLU A 205 17.68 20.22 7.34
CA GLU A 205 19.01 20.65 6.92
C GLU A 205 19.70 19.50 6.19
N LEU A 206 20.38 19.83 5.09
CA LEU A 206 21.02 18.86 4.20
C LEU A 206 22.54 19.02 4.23
N ASP A 207 23.23 18.05 4.81
CA ASP A 207 24.65 17.84 4.54
C ASP A 207 24.81 17.04 3.23
N SER A 208 26.03 16.85 2.77
CA SER A 208 26.30 16.11 1.52
C SER A 208 25.74 14.67 1.54
N PHE A 209 25.76 14.04 2.70
CA PHE A 209 25.26 12.69 2.90
C PHE A 209 23.72 12.64 2.83
N LEU A 210 23.03 13.51 3.58
CA LEU A 210 21.56 13.60 3.56
C LEU A 210 21.06 14.07 2.20
N LEU A 211 21.80 14.96 1.54
CA LEU A 211 21.48 15.40 0.18
C LEU A 211 21.40 14.22 -0.79
N ASN A 212 22.35 13.28 -0.71
CA ASN A 212 22.33 12.09 -1.56
C ASN A 212 21.13 11.18 -1.27
N ILE A 213 20.72 11.05 -0.01
CA ILE A 213 19.56 10.23 0.39
C ILE A 213 18.25 10.85 -0.09
N TYR A 214 18.10 12.16 0.08
CA TYR A 214 16.83 12.85 -0.24
C TYR A 214 16.76 13.39 -1.66
N ARG A 215 17.86 13.38 -2.42
CA ARG A 215 17.92 13.83 -3.81
C ARG A 215 16.75 13.28 -4.67
N PRO A 216 16.48 11.96 -4.70
CA PRO A 216 15.41 11.43 -5.54
C PRO A 216 14.04 12.03 -5.21
N ILE A 217 13.80 12.36 -3.94
CA ILE A 217 12.55 12.99 -3.49
C ILE A 217 12.48 14.43 -3.97
N ILE A 218 13.55 15.19 -3.75
CA ILE A 218 13.59 16.61 -4.09
C ILE A 218 13.44 16.81 -5.59
N GLU A 219 14.14 15.99 -6.39
CA GLU A 219 14.02 16.02 -7.85
C GLU A 219 12.62 15.57 -8.32
N TYR A 220 12.00 14.63 -7.62
CA TYR A 220 10.62 14.23 -7.90
C TYR A 220 9.62 15.35 -7.60
N GLU A 221 9.78 16.08 -6.51
CA GLU A 221 8.87 17.16 -6.11
C GLU A 221 9.07 18.42 -6.96
N THR A 222 10.32 18.78 -7.26
CA THR A 222 10.65 19.99 -8.04
C THR A 222 10.55 19.78 -9.55
N GLY A 223 10.75 18.53 -10.02
CA GLY A 223 10.87 18.21 -11.45
C GLY A 223 12.19 18.67 -12.06
N GLU A 224 13.14 19.12 -11.26
CA GLU A 224 14.44 19.67 -11.69
C GLU A 224 15.59 18.83 -11.11
N GLU A 225 16.71 18.76 -11.82
CA GLU A 225 17.95 18.14 -11.32
C GLU A 225 18.53 18.97 -10.19
N LEU A 226 18.82 18.31 -9.07
CA LEU A 226 19.24 18.99 -7.85
C LEU A 226 20.68 19.46 -7.88
N SER A 227 20.89 20.75 -7.63
CA SER A 227 22.23 21.32 -7.39
C SER A 227 22.78 20.87 -6.03
N ASN A 228 24.09 20.59 -5.98
CA ASN A 228 24.81 20.22 -4.74
C ASN A 228 24.93 21.36 -3.70
N LYS A 229 24.30 22.51 -3.94
CA LYS A 229 24.35 23.69 -3.06
C LYS A 229 23.10 23.84 -2.18
N VAL A 230 22.15 22.91 -2.24
CA VAL A 230 20.95 22.97 -1.39
C VAL A 230 21.35 22.61 0.03
N LEU A 231 21.09 23.52 0.97
CA LEU A 231 21.46 23.38 2.40
C LEU A 231 20.26 22.98 3.26
N GLU A 232 19.03 23.27 2.79
CA GLU A 232 17.79 22.92 3.46
C GLU A 232 16.69 22.65 2.44
N TYR A 233 15.72 21.81 2.80
CA TYR A 233 14.57 21.53 1.95
C TYR A 233 13.30 21.32 2.78
N THR A 234 12.19 21.89 2.34
CA THR A 234 10.85 21.67 2.91
C THR A 234 10.05 20.77 1.98
N PHE A 235 9.63 19.61 2.48
CA PHE A 235 8.93 18.63 1.66
C PHE A 235 7.48 19.06 1.35
N ASP A 236 7.07 18.85 0.11
CA ASP A 236 5.72 19.14 -0.37
C ASP A 236 4.74 17.99 -0.17
N ASN A 237 5.26 16.76 -0.01
CA ASN A 237 4.45 15.55 0.11
C ASN A 237 4.83 14.72 1.34
N ASN A 238 3.96 13.75 1.65
CA ASN A 238 4.22 12.71 2.64
C ASN A 238 4.86 11.49 2.01
N TYR A 239 5.72 10.82 2.76
CA TYR A 239 6.40 9.61 2.34
C TYR A 239 6.31 8.53 3.41
N TYR A 240 6.51 7.29 2.99
CA TYR A 240 6.63 6.12 3.86
C TYR A 240 7.97 5.44 3.64
N PHE A 241 8.45 4.75 4.67
CA PHE A 241 9.57 3.83 4.54
C PHE A 241 9.07 2.42 4.83
N VAL A 242 9.24 1.51 3.89
CA VAL A 242 8.67 0.17 3.94
C VAL A 242 9.73 -0.91 3.84
N ILE A 243 9.51 -2.03 4.54
CA ILE A 243 10.40 -3.19 4.56
C ILE A 243 9.61 -4.48 4.34
N GLY A 244 10.27 -5.49 3.77
CA GLY A 244 9.71 -6.83 3.74
C GLY A 244 9.95 -7.58 5.05
N ASP A 245 9.01 -8.44 5.44
CA ASP A 245 9.16 -9.29 6.62
C ASP A 245 10.27 -10.34 6.45
N ASN A 246 10.52 -10.79 5.22
CA ASN A 246 11.70 -11.57 4.85
C ASN A 246 12.87 -10.61 4.58
N VAL A 247 13.48 -10.10 5.62
CA VAL A 247 14.45 -9.00 5.54
C VAL A 247 15.68 -9.31 4.68
N ILE A 248 16.02 -10.58 4.52
CA ILE A 248 17.17 -11.05 3.73
C ILE A 248 16.83 -11.07 2.24
N ASP A 249 15.61 -11.47 1.89
CA ASP A 249 15.16 -11.62 0.52
C ASP A 249 14.00 -10.66 0.21
N SER A 250 14.22 -9.39 0.49
CA SER A 250 13.26 -8.34 0.19
C SER A 250 13.95 -7.17 -0.52
N PHE A 251 13.38 -6.81 -1.67
CA PHE A 251 13.70 -5.58 -2.36
C PHE A 251 12.69 -4.51 -1.92
N ASP A 252 13.15 -3.56 -1.09
CA ASP A 252 12.31 -2.59 -0.39
C ASP A 252 12.99 -1.22 -0.22
N SER A 253 12.47 -0.34 0.63
CA SER A 253 12.97 1.03 0.82
C SER A 253 14.44 1.14 1.17
N ARG A 254 15.06 0.09 1.70
CA ARG A 254 16.50 0.04 1.93
C ARG A 254 17.31 0.14 0.63
N TYR A 255 16.69 -0.20 -0.50
CA TYR A 255 17.33 -0.24 -1.82
C TYR A 255 16.90 0.93 -2.72
N TRP A 256 15.63 1.31 -2.70
CA TRP A 256 15.07 2.32 -3.60
C TRP A 256 14.56 3.59 -2.88
N GLY A 257 14.71 3.67 -1.55
CA GLY A 257 14.40 4.87 -0.78
C GLY A 257 12.95 4.98 -0.33
N PHE A 258 12.40 6.19 -0.37
CA PHE A 258 11.11 6.52 0.20
C PHE A 258 9.96 6.31 -0.78
N LEU A 259 8.81 5.89 -0.25
CA LEU A 259 7.59 5.66 -1.01
C LEU A 259 6.68 6.90 -0.93
N PRO A 260 6.38 7.57 -2.05
CA PRO A 260 5.39 8.65 -2.04
C PRO A 260 4.01 8.15 -1.61
N GLU A 261 3.31 8.94 -0.81
CA GLU A 261 1.97 8.64 -0.31
C GLU A 261 0.99 8.33 -1.43
N ASP A 262 1.07 9.05 -2.54
CA ASP A 262 0.18 8.89 -3.69
C ASP A 262 0.29 7.52 -4.38
N PHE A 263 1.42 6.82 -4.18
CA PHE A 263 1.60 5.50 -4.78
C PHE A 263 0.95 4.38 -3.97
N VAL A 264 0.53 4.65 -2.75
CA VAL A 264 -0.15 3.67 -1.90
C VAL A 264 -1.55 3.37 -2.42
N ILE A 265 -1.86 2.08 -2.62
CA ILE A 265 -3.16 1.60 -3.05
C ILE A 265 -4.08 1.41 -1.84
N GLY A 266 -3.55 0.87 -0.74
CA GLY A 266 -4.30 0.72 0.49
C GLY A 266 -3.67 -0.25 1.48
N ILE A 267 -4.35 -0.42 2.62
CA ILE A 267 -3.90 -1.24 3.75
C ILE A 267 -4.44 -2.66 3.57
N VAL A 268 -3.58 -3.65 3.81
CA VAL A 268 -3.97 -5.06 3.83
C VAL A 268 -4.82 -5.32 5.07
N ASN A 269 -6.07 -5.67 4.85
CA ASN A 269 -6.96 -6.11 5.92
C ASN A 269 -6.68 -7.57 6.25
N ARG A 270 -5.81 -7.79 7.24
CA ARG A 270 -5.52 -9.13 7.74
C ARG A 270 -6.31 -9.37 9.02
N LYS A 271 -7.26 -10.30 8.98
CA LYS A 271 -7.78 -10.88 10.22
C LYS A 271 -6.64 -11.61 10.90
N ASP A 272 -6.27 -11.15 12.07
CA ASP A 272 -5.17 -11.71 12.86
C ASP A 272 -5.44 -13.20 13.15
N ASN A 273 -4.81 -14.08 12.39
CA ASN A 273 -4.92 -15.54 12.55
C ASN A 273 -4.04 -16.06 13.71
N ARG A 274 -3.62 -15.19 14.64
CA ARG A 274 -2.82 -15.59 15.81
C ARG A 274 -3.48 -16.69 16.66
N ASN A 275 -4.79 -16.90 16.54
CA ASN A 275 -5.52 -17.91 17.29
C ASN A 275 -5.58 -19.31 16.65
N LYS A 276 -5.07 -19.51 15.43
CA LYS A 276 -5.10 -20.85 14.78
C LYS A 276 -3.94 -21.77 15.16
N LYS A 277 -2.88 -21.28 15.81
CA LYS A 277 -1.73 -22.11 16.21
C LYS A 277 -1.84 -22.76 17.60
N LYS A 278 -2.98 -22.63 18.31
CA LYS A 278 -3.14 -23.24 19.65
C LYS A 278 -3.84 -24.60 19.67
N HIS A 279 -4.16 -25.21 18.53
CA HIS A 279 -4.90 -26.49 18.48
C HIS A 279 -4.24 -27.57 17.63
N THR A 280 -2.92 -27.60 17.54
CA THR A 280 -2.20 -28.78 17.01
C THR A 280 -1.01 -29.07 17.91
N HIS A 281 -1.30 -29.74 19.01
CA HIS A 281 -0.40 -30.61 19.75
C HIS A 281 -1.21 -31.83 20.19
#